data_5d275f1066ae8a075a039f868c2a82f3
#
_entry.id   5d275f1066ae8a075a039f868c2a82f3
#
_cell.length_a   1.000
_cell.length_b   1.000
_cell.length_c   1.000
_cell.angle_alpha   90.00
_cell.angle_beta   90.00
_cell.angle_gamma   90.00
#
_symmetry.space_group_name_H-M   'P 1'
#
loop_
_entity.id
_entity.type
_entity.pdbx_description
1 polymer ?
#
loop_
_entity_poly.entity_id
_entity_poly.type
_entity_poly.pdbx_seq_one_letter_code
_entity_poly.pdbx_strand_id
1 'polypeptide(L)'
;MLAAARQFRFCVANCVLLSGLLLVAASAQITSAPSSLAFTNTYVGLSSHTLSITVRNTGKTSTTITAITSSCPEFKLAFGTTPVTLAPDTTTAYSMLFAPDAAKTFNCDYTLTQESGSPLEVPLSGTGLASKGVVSVGPTSLSFPNQAQGTSSATQLITISNTGTGSVTLSGITITPPTFSITPVTLPITINASSSTTISVSYSPALVTSETGVVGLTFEQVPTQVVDLSGNGTVASSIVLTNIATLPTATQSATYEAQLIAASGTPPYTFSLKPGSTMPTGLTISSTGLISGTVASTVTAGNYTFTAGVKDSAKDNTTKLFNMTVAKTTKAACNNISWDVPNTTTPMTPLTDLATGIYQGEEGGLYPNGSNVRPASHDADGVTFAKAIVPLNSNGVYSPTGKYVMLGLGESTALDEFTEFLALARTDPAVNSSLVVVSGAQGGATPNLLTSTTSPYWNTILNNYLPDQGVTAKQVVAVWIEDTDGISKGTFPGDMTQMQGAYETVMNNLHTFFPNLTLVYFSSRIYAGYSDGIATIDPEPYAYEAGFAVKNAIADQLNGAANLNYNPTLGPVTAPWMSWGPYYWANGLLASEDGMVWTCQDLQNDGTHPASPSGDLKVAGQVLNFFKTDDTTTPWFLKP
;
A
#
# COMPACT_ATOMS: atom_id res chain seq x y z
N MET A 1 -53.97 -72.61 -14.34
CA MET A 1 -54.72 -73.76 -13.78
C MET A 1 -54.86 -73.56 -12.31
N LEU A 2 -56.04 -73.23 -11.98
CA LEU A 2 -56.91 -73.84 -10.97
C LEU A 2 -56.34 -73.86 -9.54
N ALA A 3 -56.91 -73.08 -8.74
CA ALA A 3 -58.25 -73.14 -8.09
C ALA A 3 -58.12 -73.64 -6.67
N ALA A 4 -58.50 -72.74 -5.78
CA ALA A 4 -59.76 -72.79 -5.01
C ALA A 4 -59.59 -73.62 -3.74
N ALA A 5 -60.04 -73.23 -2.66
CA ALA A 5 -61.16 -72.53 -2.08
C ALA A 5 -61.59 -73.22 -0.74
N ARG A 6 -62.10 -72.41 0.18
CA ARG A 6 -63.19 -72.75 1.13
C ARG A 6 -62.87 -73.68 2.35
N GLN A 7 -63.42 -73.54 3.52
CA GLN A 7 -64.56 -72.83 4.10
C GLN A 7 -64.57 -73.04 5.65
N PHE A 8 -65.07 -72.02 6.38
CA PHE A 8 -66.14 -72.06 7.42
C PHE A 8 -66.23 -73.19 8.45
N ARG A 9 -66.29 -72.90 9.73
CA ARG A 9 -67.49 -72.64 10.55
C ARG A 9 -67.20 -72.60 12.06
N PHE A 10 -67.78 -71.60 12.70
CA PHE A 10 -68.58 -71.53 13.92
C PHE A 10 -68.46 -72.63 15.03
N CYS A 11 -68.30 -72.25 16.27
CA CYS A 11 -69.37 -72.09 17.27
C CYS A 11 -68.86 -71.77 18.70
N VAL A 12 -69.39 -70.73 19.24
CA VAL A 12 -70.17 -70.59 20.52
C VAL A 12 -69.46 -70.77 21.86
N ALA A 13 -69.36 -69.65 22.54
CA ALA A 13 -69.62 -69.29 23.92
C ALA A 13 -69.22 -70.22 25.08
N ASN A 14 -68.42 -69.69 25.97
CA ASN A 14 -68.80 -69.64 27.38
C ASN A 14 -68.12 -68.48 28.12
N CYS A 15 -68.95 -67.69 28.80
CA CYS A 15 -68.53 -66.65 29.72
C CYS A 15 -67.81 -67.25 30.93
N VAL A 16 -66.63 -66.72 31.26
CA VAL A 16 -66.16 -66.67 32.63
C VAL A 16 -65.59 -65.27 32.85
N LEU A 17 -66.19 -64.53 33.74
CA LEU A 17 -65.64 -63.27 34.29
C LEU A 17 -64.27 -63.56 34.93
N LEU A 18 -63.25 -62.83 34.40
CA LEU A 18 -62.02 -62.61 35.15
C LEU A 18 -61.65 -61.12 35.04
N SER A 19 -61.54 -60.54 36.20
CA SER A 19 -61.20 -59.15 36.53
C SER A 19 -60.14 -58.59 35.62
N GLY A 20 -60.53 -57.53 34.92
CA GLY A 20 -59.62 -56.80 34.04
C GLY A 20 -58.50 -56.09 34.82
N LEU A 21 -57.28 -56.50 34.54
CA LEU A 21 -56.13 -55.68 34.80
C LEU A 21 -55.96 -54.80 33.53
N LEU A 22 -56.41 -53.53 33.58
CA LEU A 22 -56.06 -52.55 32.60
C LEU A 22 -54.55 -52.42 32.67
N LEU A 23 -53.83 -53.00 31.71
CA LEU A 23 -52.48 -52.49 31.32
C LEU A 23 -52.71 -51.11 30.72
N VAL A 24 -52.62 -50.11 31.57
CA VAL A 24 -52.38 -48.76 31.07
C VAL A 24 -50.99 -48.81 30.37
N ALA A 25 -50.98 -48.86 29.06
CA ALA A 25 -49.74 -48.59 28.32
C ALA A 25 -49.20 -47.27 28.84
N ALA A 26 -48.05 -47.31 29.50
CA ALA A 26 -47.36 -46.11 29.94
C ALA A 26 -47.12 -45.26 28.69
N SER A 27 -47.89 -44.18 28.55
CA SER A 27 -47.66 -43.22 27.47
C SER A 27 -46.24 -42.68 27.61
N ALA A 28 -45.50 -42.60 26.51
CA ALA A 28 -44.18 -42.02 26.52
C ALA A 28 -44.22 -40.69 27.27
N GLN A 29 -43.31 -40.50 28.22
CA GLN A 29 -43.28 -39.30 29.06
C GLN A 29 -42.65 -38.13 28.33
N ILE A 30 -41.81 -38.39 27.30
CA ILE A 30 -41.25 -37.38 26.45
C ILE A 30 -41.60 -37.63 24.97
N THR A 31 -41.71 -36.54 24.20
CA THR A 31 -41.90 -36.57 22.75
C THR A 31 -40.93 -35.62 22.08
N SER A 32 -40.60 -35.85 20.81
CA SER A 32 -39.76 -34.95 19.99
C SER A 32 -40.54 -34.30 18.85
N ALA A 33 -40.14 -33.08 18.50
CA ALA A 33 -40.60 -32.41 17.31
C ALA A 33 -39.38 -31.74 16.60
N PRO A 34 -39.08 -32.11 15.34
CA PRO A 34 -39.69 -33.21 14.56
C PRO A 34 -39.44 -34.59 15.19
N SER A 35 -40.22 -35.58 14.77
CA SER A 35 -40.11 -36.97 15.26
C SER A 35 -39.00 -37.78 14.57
N SER A 36 -38.36 -37.24 13.54
CA SER A 36 -37.20 -37.81 12.86
C SER A 36 -36.37 -36.70 12.22
N LEU A 37 -35.12 -36.97 11.94
CA LEU A 37 -34.24 -36.06 11.22
C LEU A 37 -33.70 -36.71 9.95
N ALA A 38 -33.90 -36.03 8.81
CA ALA A 38 -33.33 -36.41 7.51
C ALA A 38 -32.25 -35.38 7.11
N PHE A 39 -31.01 -35.80 7.15
CA PHE A 39 -29.88 -34.96 6.78
C PHE A 39 -29.69 -34.94 5.27
N THR A 40 -29.24 -33.79 4.76
CA THR A 40 -28.83 -33.63 3.35
C THR A 40 -27.67 -34.56 3.02
N ASN A 41 -27.60 -34.98 1.75
CA ASN A 41 -26.47 -35.75 1.24
C ASN A 41 -25.16 -35.03 1.55
N THR A 42 -24.22 -35.71 2.20
CA THR A 42 -22.97 -35.14 2.70
C THR A 42 -21.79 -35.97 2.19
N TYR A 43 -20.76 -35.32 1.67
CA TYR A 43 -19.56 -36.02 1.20
C TYR A 43 -18.77 -36.62 2.37
N VAL A 44 -18.22 -37.81 2.18
CA VAL A 44 -17.32 -38.48 3.12
C VAL A 44 -16.18 -37.53 3.52
N GLY A 45 -15.97 -37.39 4.84
CA GLY A 45 -14.98 -36.48 5.42
C GLY A 45 -15.47 -35.05 5.67
N LEU A 46 -16.69 -34.70 5.27
CA LEU A 46 -17.35 -33.43 5.59
C LEU A 46 -18.49 -33.64 6.59
N SER A 47 -19.00 -32.55 7.15
CA SER A 47 -20.15 -32.55 8.04
C SER A 47 -21.32 -31.78 7.43
N SER A 48 -22.54 -32.26 7.66
CA SER A 48 -23.78 -31.57 7.28
C SER A 48 -23.99 -30.30 8.13
N HIS A 49 -24.95 -29.49 7.76
CA HIS A 49 -25.52 -28.51 8.67
C HIS A 49 -26.20 -29.25 9.83
N THR A 50 -26.27 -28.59 10.98
CA THR A 50 -26.97 -29.12 12.16
C THR A 50 -28.48 -29.11 11.93
N LEU A 51 -29.13 -30.19 12.35
CA LEU A 51 -30.59 -30.26 12.51
C LEU A 51 -30.95 -30.42 13.99
N SER A 52 -32.08 -29.85 14.37
CA SER A 52 -32.49 -29.82 15.79
C SER A 52 -33.82 -30.49 16.02
N ILE A 53 -33.95 -31.12 17.19
CA ILE A 53 -35.21 -31.55 17.74
C ILE A 53 -35.52 -30.76 19.02
N THR A 54 -36.79 -30.49 19.25
CA THR A 54 -37.30 -30.01 20.54
C THR A 54 -37.93 -31.19 21.25
N VAL A 55 -37.43 -31.51 22.43
CA VAL A 55 -37.99 -32.58 23.29
C VAL A 55 -38.86 -31.95 24.35
N ARG A 56 -40.09 -32.43 24.48
CA ARG A 56 -41.08 -31.94 25.45
C ARG A 56 -41.46 -33.06 26.38
N ASN A 57 -41.58 -32.75 27.68
CA ASN A 57 -42.20 -33.62 28.64
C ASN A 57 -43.74 -33.48 28.55
N THR A 58 -44.40 -34.50 28.06
CA THR A 58 -45.87 -34.57 27.93
C THR A 58 -46.52 -35.30 29.13
N GLY A 59 -45.71 -35.81 30.07
CA GLY A 59 -46.15 -36.42 31.31
C GLY A 59 -46.62 -35.39 32.34
N LYS A 60 -47.22 -35.89 33.43
CA LYS A 60 -47.73 -35.06 34.54
C LYS A 60 -46.71 -34.87 35.67
N THR A 61 -45.56 -35.52 35.59
CA THR A 61 -44.44 -35.43 36.53
C THR A 61 -43.16 -35.03 35.83
N SER A 62 -42.23 -34.46 36.57
CA SER A 62 -40.89 -34.17 36.04
C SER A 62 -40.19 -35.48 35.65
N THR A 63 -39.42 -35.44 34.57
CA THR A 63 -38.55 -36.52 34.11
C THR A 63 -37.16 -36.00 33.80
N THR A 64 -36.14 -36.83 33.99
CA THR A 64 -34.75 -36.49 33.69
C THR A 64 -34.30 -37.32 32.50
N ILE A 65 -33.81 -36.62 31.43
CA ILE A 65 -33.09 -37.26 30.34
C ILE A 65 -31.67 -37.48 30.85
N THR A 66 -31.28 -38.73 31.04
CA THR A 66 -30.01 -39.11 31.66
C THR A 66 -28.88 -39.32 30.67
N ALA A 67 -29.21 -39.75 29.46
CA ALA A 67 -28.25 -39.98 28.40
C ALA A 67 -28.86 -39.77 27.01
N ILE A 68 -28.01 -39.44 26.06
CA ILE A 68 -28.29 -39.43 24.64
C ILE A 68 -27.22 -40.28 23.96
N THR A 69 -27.63 -41.25 23.18
CA THR A 69 -26.74 -42.13 22.43
C THR A 69 -27.20 -42.22 21.00
N SER A 70 -26.26 -42.34 20.06
CA SER A 70 -26.55 -42.65 18.67
C SER A 70 -26.19 -44.10 18.38
N SER A 71 -27.02 -44.78 17.59
CA SER A 71 -26.69 -46.13 17.11
C SER A 71 -25.59 -46.12 16.03
N CYS A 72 -25.24 -44.93 15.48
CA CYS A 72 -24.16 -44.76 14.51
C CYS A 72 -23.26 -43.60 14.92
N PRO A 73 -21.91 -43.74 14.88
CA PRO A 73 -20.96 -42.69 15.23
C PRO A 73 -20.94 -41.51 14.27
N GLU A 74 -21.51 -41.67 13.07
CA GLU A 74 -21.57 -40.63 12.03
C GLU A 74 -22.59 -39.54 12.37
N PHE A 75 -23.58 -39.82 13.22
CA PHE A 75 -24.48 -38.81 13.74
C PHE A 75 -24.00 -38.36 15.11
N LYS A 76 -23.59 -37.11 15.20
CA LYS A 76 -22.95 -36.55 16.41
C LYS A 76 -23.81 -35.45 17.03
N LEU A 77 -23.88 -35.46 18.38
CA LEU A 77 -24.47 -34.35 19.10
C LEU A 77 -23.61 -33.09 18.93
N ALA A 78 -24.21 -32.04 18.39
CA ALA A 78 -23.56 -30.74 18.17
C ALA A 78 -23.92 -29.75 19.30
N PHE A 79 -25.13 -29.86 19.87
CA PHE A 79 -25.59 -29.00 20.95
C PHE A 79 -26.58 -29.72 21.82
N GLY A 80 -26.54 -29.42 23.12
CA GLY A 80 -27.36 -30.02 24.17
C GLY A 80 -26.52 -30.81 25.18
N THR A 81 -26.96 -30.90 26.42
CA THR A 81 -26.27 -31.62 27.51
C THR A 81 -27.20 -32.57 28.20
N THR A 82 -26.65 -33.60 28.82
CA THR A 82 -27.35 -34.49 29.76
C THR A 82 -26.53 -34.62 31.04
N PRO A 83 -27.14 -34.81 32.23
CA PRO A 83 -28.58 -34.95 32.43
C PRO A 83 -29.35 -33.63 32.40
N VAL A 84 -30.62 -33.66 31.94
CA VAL A 84 -31.55 -32.51 31.94
C VAL A 84 -32.89 -32.95 32.52
N THR A 85 -33.36 -32.24 33.52
CA THR A 85 -34.67 -32.49 34.13
C THR A 85 -35.71 -31.55 33.51
N LEU A 86 -36.79 -32.13 32.98
CA LEU A 86 -37.92 -31.44 32.38
C LEU A 86 -39.15 -31.54 33.31
N ALA A 87 -39.63 -30.41 33.77
CA ALA A 87 -40.94 -30.32 34.42
C ALA A 87 -42.06 -30.63 33.40
N PRO A 88 -43.27 -30.95 33.84
CA PRO A 88 -44.42 -31.13 32.96
C PRO A 88 -44.55 -29.93 31.99
N ASP A 89 -44.81 -30.22 30.73
CA ASP A 89 -45.00 -29.26 29.63
C ASP A 89 -43.79 -28.41 29.28
N THR A 90 -42.62 -28.60 29.90
CA THR A 90 -41.39 -27.92 29.52
C THR A 90 -40.63 -28.64 28.40
N THR A 91 -39.73 -27.90 27.75
CA THR A 91 -38.97 -28.37 26.59
C THR A 91 -37.47 -28.15 26.76
N THR A 92 -36.68 -28.96 26.04
CA THR A 92 -35.25 -28.72 25.76
C THR A 92 -34.96 -29.01 24.30
N ALA A 93 -33.83 -28.52 23.80
CA ALA A 93 -33.41 -28.71 22.39
C ALA A 93 -32.09 -29.46 22.31
N TYR A 94 -31.98 -30.32 21.31
CA TYR A 94 -30.75 -31.01 20.94
C TYR A 94 -30.50 -30.83 19.45
N SER A 95 -29.27 -30.51 19.06
CA SER A 95 -28.88 -30.38 17.67
C SER A 95 -27.83 -31.44 17.30
N MET A 96 -27.97 -32.03 16.15
CA MET A 96 -27.11 -33.08 15.64
C MET A 96 -26.56 -32.72 14.29
N LEU A 97 -25.41 -33.27 13.92
CA LEU A 97 -24.81 -33.19 12.60
C LEU A 97 -24.53 -34.61 12.08
N PHE A 98 -24.50 -34.73 10.77
CA PHE A 98 -24.15 -35.97 10.08
C PHE A 98 -22.76 -35.83 9.45
N ALA A 99 -21.84 -36.75 9.78
CA ALA A 99 -20.46 -36.78 9.31
C ALA A 99 -20.11 -38.20 8.80
N PRO A 100 -20.49 -38.54 7.55
CA PRO A 100 -20.30 -39.89 7.02
C PRO A 100 -18.83 -40.26 6.86
N ASP A 101 -18.46 -41.48 7.20
CA ASP A 101 -17.16 -42.12 6.96
C ASP A 101 -17.14 -42.99 5.70
N ALA A 102 -18.30 -43.27 5.13
CA ALA A 102 -18.45 -44.09 3.92
C ALA A 102 -19.54 -43.57 2.98
N ALA A 103 -19.38 -43.87 1.68
CA ALA A 103 -20.35 -43.52 0.67
C ALA A 103 -21.50 -44.55 0.64
N LYS A 104 -22.42 -44.43 1.59
CA LYS A 104 -23.61 -45.27 1.72
C LYS A 104 -24.73 -44.50 2.42
N THR A 105 -25.93 -45.04 2.42
CA THR A 105 -27.02 -44.51 3.23
C THR A 105 -26.93 -45.07 4.65
N PHE A 106 -27.08 -44.18 5.61
CA PHE A 106 -27.15 -44.48 7.04
C PHE A 106 -28.59 -44.26 7.53
N ASN A 107 -29.12 -45.25 8.24
CA ASN A 107 -30.40 -45.19 8.93
C ASN A 107 -30.11 -45.63 10.38
N CYS A 108 -30.28 -44.73 11.28
CA CYS A 108 -29.85 -44.89 12.67
C CYS A 108 -30.88 -44.26 13.59
N ASP A 109 -30.69 -44.39 14.88
CA ASP A 109 -31.56 -43.81 15.87
C ASP A 109 -30.75 -43.02 16.91
N TYR A 110 -31.33 -41.93 17.36
CA TYR A 110 -30.94 -41.26 18.61
C TYR A 110 -31.85 -41.71 19.71
N THR A 111 -31.27 -42.34 20.70
CA THR A 111 -31.96 -42.85 21.91
C THR A 111 -31.78 -41.86 23.04
N LEU A 112 -32.87 -41.25 23.49
CA LEU A 112 -32.88 -40.39 24.68
C LEU A 112 -33.40 -41.25 25.87
N THR A 113 -32.50 -41.61 26.76
CA THR A 113 -32.81 -42.40 27.95
C THR A 113 -33.39 -41.52 29.06
N GLN A 114 -34.51 -41.92 29.60
CA GLN A 114 -35.17 -41.27 30.73
C GLN A 114 -34.88 -42.03 32.03
N GLU A 115 -34.89 -41.31 33.16
CA GLU A 115 -34.76 -41.89 34.47
C GLU A 115 -35.92 -42.87 34.79
N SER A 116 -37.12 -42.57 34.28
CA SER A 116 -38.30 -43.40 34.37
C SER A 116 -39.13 -43.36 33.10
N GLY A 117 -39.53 -44.50 32.55
CA GLY A 117 -40.27 -44.64 31.30
C GLY A 117 -39.46 -45.27 30.20
N SER A 118 -40.07 -45.49 29.05
CA SER A 118 -39.38 -46.04 27.88
C SER A 118 -38.49 -44.95 27.23
N PRO A 119 -37.31 -45.31 26.72
CA PRO A 119 -36.50 -44.37 25.93
C PRO A 119 -37.28 -43.82 24.74
N LEU A 120 -36.99 -42.58 24.38
CA LEU A 120 -37.50 -41.99 23.13
C LEU A 120 -36.49 -42.25 22.00
N GLU A 121 -36.94 -42.91 20.98
CA GLU A 121 -36.18 -43.18 19.76
C GLU A 121 -36.52 -42.08 18.71
N VAL A 122 -35.50 -41.46 18.13
CA VAL A 122 -35.64 -40.48 17.06
C VAL A 122 -34.89 -41.00 15.85
N PRO A 123 -35.59 -41.46 14.81
CA PRO A 123 -34.97 -41.97 13.59
C PRO A 123 -34.15 -40.88 12.88
N LEU A 124 -32.94 -41.23 12.45
CA LEU A 124 -32.02 -40.43 11.69
C LEU A 124 -31.75 -41.06 10.34
N SER A 125 -31.68 -40.25 9.30
CA SER A 125 -31.23 -40.70 7.98
C SER A 125 -30.30 -39.72 7.33
N GLY A 126 -29.30 -40.21 6.60
CA GLY A 126 -28.36 -39.41 5.84
C GLY A 126 -27.64 -40.29 4.79
N THR A 127 -27.23 -39.69 3.69
CA THR A 127 -26.47 -40.41 2.66
C THR A 127 -25.07 -39.77 2.54
N GLY A 128 -24.04 -40.58 2.80
CA GLY A 128 -22.66 -40.27 2.47
C GLY A 128 -22.43 -40.37 0.97
N LEU A 129 -21.84 -39.35 0.36
CA LEU A 129 -21.41 -39.33 -1.02
C LEU A 129 -19.91 -39.58 -1.12
N ALA A 130 -19.46 -40.25 -2.18
CA ALA A 130 -18.04 -40.45 -2.41
C ALA A 130 -17.32 -39.10 -2.61
N SER A 131 -16.29 -38.87 -1.83
CA SER A 131 -15.40 -37.70 -1.99
C SER A 131 -14.57 -37.86 -3.26
N LYS A 132 -14.44 -36.79 -4.03
CA LYS A 132 -13.63 -36.77 -5.25
C LYS A 132 -12.81 -35.50 -5.30
N GLY A 133 -11.51 -35.65 -5.48
CA GLY A 133 -10.63 -34.53 -5.79
C GLY A 133 -10.86 -34.02 -7.21
N VAL A 134 -10.88 -32.71 -7.40
CA VAL A 134 -11.00 -32.05 -8.69
C VAL A 134 -9.97 -30.92 -8.73
N VAL A 135 -8.97 -31.08 -9.61
CA VAL A 135 -7.89 -30.10 -9.76
C VAL A 135 -8.23 -29.09 -10.84
N SER A 136 -8.03 -27.82 -10.52
CA SER A 136 -7.98 -26.70 -11.46
C SER A 136 -6.63 -26.01 -11.33
N VAL A 137 -5.96 -25.77 -12.44
CA VAL A 137 -4.65 -25.11 -12.50
C VAL A 137 -4.82 -23.79 -13.26
N GLY A 138 -4.33 -22.71 -12.70
CA GLY A 138 -4.39 -21.41 -13.31
C GLY A 138 -3.20 -20.50 -12.94
N PRO A 139 -2.71 -19.72 -13.90
CA PRO A 139 -3.05 -19.73 -15.32
C PRO A 139 -2.57 -21.00 -16.04
N THR A 140 -3.14 -21.31 -17.20
CA THR A 140 -2.72 -22.45 -18.02
C THR A 140 -1.49 -22.17 -18.89
N SER A 141 -1.04 -20.91 -18.91
CA SER A 141 0.21 -20.49 -19.52
C SER A 141 0.83 -19.32 -18.77
N LEU A 142 2.16 -19.26 -18.74
CA LEU A 142 2.93 -18.12 -18.23
C LEU A 142 3.75 -17.54 -19.37
N SER A 143 3.65 -16.22 -19.56
CA SER A 143 4.48 -15.47 -20.51
C SER A 143 5.38 -14.54 -19.74
N PHE A 144 6.69 -14.74 -19.87
CA PHE A 144 7.68 -13.90 -19.24
C PHE A 144 8.04 -12.72 -20.15
N PRO A 145 8.19 -11.50 -19.58
CA PRO A 145 8.69 -10.34 -20.34
C PRO A 145 10.06 -10.64 -20.97
N ASN A 146 10.47 -9.82 -21.90
CA ASN A 146 11.82 -9.86 -22.44
C ASN A 146 12.84 -9.84 -21.31
N GLN A 147 13.72 -10.82 -21.30
CA GLN A 147 14.72 -11.01 -20.25
C GLN A 147 16.14 -11.00 -20.85
N ALA A 148 17.04 -10.22 -20.30
CA ALA A 148 18.41 -10.21 -20.76
C ALA A 148 19.09 -11.58 -20.52
N GLN A 149 19.86 -12.04 -21.51
CA GLN A 149 20.65 -13.27 -21.41
C GLN A 149 21.48 -13.29 -20.12
N GLY A 150 21.44 -14.40 -19.39
CA GLY A 150 22.19 -14.59 -18.14
C GLY A 150 21.58 -13.93 -16.91
N THR A 151 20.41 -13.30 -17.02
CA THR A 151 19.68 -12.72 -15.88
C THR A 151 18.36 -13.47 -15.63
N SER A 152 17.79 -13.32 -14.44
CA SER A 152 16.55 -14.00 -14.06
C SER A 152 15.39 -13.01 -14.00
N SER A 153 14.21 -13.42 -14.49
CA SER A 153 12.98 -12.66 -14.39
C SER A 153 12.44 -12.64 -12.94
N ALA A 154 11.51 -11.74 -12.68
CA ALA A 154 10.61 -11.87 -11.55
C ALA A 154 9.83 -13.20 -11.64
N THR A 155 9.47 -13.76 -10.49
CA THR A 155 8.69 -15.01 -10.43
C THR A 155 7.23 -14.76 -10.79
N GLN A 156 6.64 -15.73 -11.52
CA GLN A 156 5.19 -15.80 -11.75
C GLN A 156 4.60 -17.02 -11.03
N LEU A 157 3.35 -16.94 -10.65
CA LEU A 157 2.70 -17.96 -9.83
C LEU A 157 1.77 -18.83 -10.67
N ILE A 158 1.84 -20.15 -10.43
CA ILE A 158 0.84 -21.12 -10.83
C ILE A 158 0.03 -21.46 -9.58
N THR A 159 -1.27 -21.26 -9.61
CA THR A 159 -2.19 -21.66 -8.53
C THR A 159 -2.81 -22.99 -8.87
N ILE A 160 -2.72 -23.95 -7.96
CA ILE A 160 -3.31 -25.27 -8.05
C ILE A 160 -4.43 -25.33 -7.02
N SER A 161 -5.67 -25.39 -7.48
CA SER A 161 -6.87 -25.39 -6.63
C SER A 161 -7.55 -26.75 -6.68
N ASN A 162 -7.91 -27.28 -5.53
CA ASN A 162 -8.77 -28.45 -5.44
C ASN A 162 -10.22 -27.99 -5.20
N THR A 163 -11.03 -28.01 -6.25
CA THR A 163 -12.45 -27.63 -6.19
C THR A 163 -13.35 -28.83 -5.87
N GLY A 164 -12.76 -29.99 -5.66
CA GLY A 164 -13.45 -31.22 -5.32
C GLY A 164 -13.81 -31.31 -3.83
N THR A 165 -14.40 -32.45 -3.49
CA THR A 165 -14.88 -32.80 -2.13
C THR A 165 -13.94 -33.75 -1.40
N GLY A 166 -12.93 -34.30 -2.10
CA GLY A 166 -11.84 -35.09 -1.53
C GLY A 166 -10.50 -34.41 -1.71
N SER A 167 -9.47 -34.80 -0.95
CA SER A 167 -8.11 -34.31 -1.11
C SER A 167 -7.47 -34.82 -2.39
N VAL A 168 -6.49 -34.09 -2.91
CA VAL A 168 -5.59 -34.50 -4.00
C VAL A 168 -4.13 -34.35 -3.55
N THR A 169 -3.26 -35.21 -4.07
CA THR A 169 -1.83 -35.19 -3.74
C THR A 169 -1.03 -34.86 -5.00
N LEU A 170 -0.33 -33.73 -4.97
CA LEU A 170 0.68 -33.39 -5.97
C LEU A 170 1.95 -34.16 -5.64
N SER A 171 2.26 -35.18 -6.44
CA SER A 171 3.38 -36.12 -6.19
C SER A 171 4.62 -35.79 -6.99
N GLY A 172 4.51 -35.01 -8.06
CA GLY A 172 5.63 -34.66 -8.91
C GLY A 172 5.46 -33.35 -9.64
N ILE A 173 6.58 -32.66 -9.87
CA ILE A 173 6.67 -31.46 -10.70
C ILE A 173 7.85 -31.64 -11.65
N THR A 174 7.63 -31.38 -12.92
CA THR A 174 8.68 -31.35 -13.96
C THR A 174 8.66 -29.99 -14.64
N ILE A 175 9.81 -29.52 -15.06
CA ILE A 175 9.94 -28.29 -15.84
C ILE A 175 10.99 -28.47 -16.93
N THR A 176 10.72 -27.98 -18.11
CA THR A 176 11.65 -28.03 -19.24
C THR A 176 11.35 -26.86 -20.20
N PRO A 177 12.36 -26.27 -20.84
CA PRO A 177 13.79 -26.47 -20.67
C PRO A 177 14.33 -25.88 -19.34
N PRO A 178 15.62 -26.12 -18.97
CA PRO A 178 16.20 -25.68 -17.70
C PRO A 178 16.36 -24.15 -17.58
N THR A 179 16.10 -23.41 -18.63
CA THR A 179 16.02 -21.94 -18.61
C THR A 179 14.80 -21.41 -17.84
N PHE A 180 13.79 -22.26 -17.66
CA PHE A 180 12.72 -22.04 -16.70
C PHE A 180 13.01 -22.83 -15.42
N SER A 181 12.77 -22.25 -14.27
CA SER A 181 13.03 -22.88 -12.98
C SER A 181 11.90 -22.66 -11.99
N ILE A 182 11.73 -23.61 -11.08
CA ILE A 182 10.75 -23.56 -10.00
C ILE A 182 11.48 -23.30 -8.68
N THR A 183 10.95 -22.38 -7.88
CA THR A 183 11.39 -22.26 -6.50
C THR A 183 11.18 -23.59 -5.78
N PRO A 184 12.21 -24.16 -5.13
CA PRO A 184 12.13 -25.49 -4.52
C PRO A 184 10.93 -25.64 -3.59
N VAL A 185 10.16 -26.70 -3.79
CA VAL A 185 9.03 -27.10 -2.93
C VAL A 185 9.23 -28.53 -2.43
N THR A 186 8.76 -28.82 -1.23
CA THR A 186 8.81 -30.18 -0.68
C THR A 186 7.61 -30.98 -1.19
N LEU A 187 7.85 -32.07 -1.86
CA LEU A 187 6.83 -33.02 -2.33
C LEU A 187 6.80 -34.25 -1.43
N PRO A 188 5.68 -34.95 -1.30
CA PRO A 188 4.35 -34.66 -1.89
C PRO A 188 3.61 -33.53 -1.15
N ILE A 189 2.73 -32.80 -1.86
CA ILE A 189 1.86 -31.77 -1.29
C ILE A 189 0.42 -32.26 -1.33
N THR A 190 -0.24 -32.36 -0.19
CA THR A 190 -1.68 -32.66 -0.09
C THR A 190 -2.48 -31.37 -0.12
N ILE A 191 -3.41 -31.27 -1.08
CA ILE A 191 -4.33 -30.16 -1.25
C ILE A 191 -5.71 -30.63 -0.81
N ASN A 192 -6.18 -30.16 0.32
CA ASN A 192 -7.48 -30.52 0.87
C ASN A 192 -8.63 -30.02 -0.02
N ALA A 193 -9.82 -30.56 0.18
CA ALA A 193 -11.03 -30.07 -0.45
C ALA A 193 -11.18 -28.55 -0.28
N SER A 194 -11.58 -27.86 -1.34
CA SER A 194 -11.78 -26.40 -1.38
C SER A 194 -10.55 -25.57 -0.97
N SER A 195 -9.34 -26.11 -1.11
CA SER A 195 -8.08 -25.46 -0.80
C SER A 195 -7.22 -25.27 -2.05
N SER A 196 -6.20 -24.43 -1.95
CA SER A 196 -5.23 -24.22 -3.04
C SER A 196 -3.79 -24.12 -2.52
N THR A 197 -2.84 -24.32 -3.43
CA THR A 197 -1.41 -24.07 -3.23
C THR A 197 -0.84 -23.35 -4.44
N THR A 198 0.36 -22.75 -4.31
CA THR A 198 1.01 -22.04 -5.40
C THR A 198 2.42 -22.56 -5.64
N ILE A 199 2.87 -22.46 -6.87
CA ILE A 199 4.23 -22.74 -7.31
C ILE A 199 4.77 -21.51 -8.02
N SER A 200 5.99 -21.10 -7.70
CA SER A 200 6.66 -19.95 -8.31
C SER A 200 7.60 -20.41 -9.42
N VAL A 201 7.47 -19.81 -10.59
CA VAL A 201 8.29 -20.07 -11.78
C VAL A 201 9.03 -18.83 -12.18
N SER A 202 10.32 -18.94 -12.56
CA SER A 202 11.14 -17.87 -13.13
C SER A 202 11.76 -18.30 -14.45
N TYR A 203 12.18 -17.30 -15.25
CA TYR A 203 12.83 -17.50 -16.55
C TYR A 203 14.23 -16.88 -16.57
N SER A 204 15.21 -17.64 -17.03
CA SER A 204 16.63 -17.22 -17.11
C SER A 204 17.20 -17.65 -18.46
N PRO A 205 17.08 -16.83 -19.52
CA PRO A 205 17.52 -17.20 -20.85
C PRO A 205 19.02 -17.45 -20.93
N ALA A 206 19.41 -18.56 -21.50
CA ALA A 206 20.80 -18.87 -21.84
C ALA A 206 21.21 -18.29 -23.21
N LEU A 207 20.27 -17.98 -24.07
CA LEU A 207 20.47 -17.49 -25.43
C LEU A 207 19.53 -16.33 -25.75
N VAL A 208 19.91 -15.53 -26.74
CA VAL A 208 19.10 -14.41 -27.28
C VAL A 208 18.12 -14.98 -28.30
N THR A 209 17.08 -15.61 -27.82
CA THR A 209 16.04 -16.23 -28.65
C THR A 209 14.74 -16.38 -27.86
N SER A 210 13.63 -16.52 -28.57
CA SER A 210 12.37 -16.90 -27.95
C SER A 210 12.40 -18.38 -27.60
N GLU A 211 11.95 -18.70 -26.39
CA GLU A 211 11.89 -20.07 -25.87
C GLU A 211 10.48 -20.39 -25.39
N THR A 212 10.10 -21.63 -25.55
CA THR A 212 8.87 -22.19 -25.00
C THR A 212 9.22 -23.36 -24.09
N GLY A 213 8.40 -23.58 -23.10
CA GLY A 213 8.60 -24.67 -22.15
C GLY A 213 7.28 -25.13 -21.54
N VAL A 214 7.39 -26.09 -20.64
CA VAL A 214 6.23 -26.63 -19.95
C VAL A 214 6.56 -26.96 -18.49
N VAL A 215 5.56 -26.73 -17.62
CA VAL A 215 5.51 -27.30 -16.27
C VAL A 215 4.53 -28.47 -16.28
N GLY A 216 4.97 -29.66 -15.95
CA GLY A 216 4.12 -30.83 -15.73
C GLY A 216 3.85 -31.03 -14.23
N LEU A 217 2.58 -31.12 -13.86
CA LEU A 217 2.10 -31.33 -12.50
C LEU A 217 1.47 -32.71 -12.39
N THR A 218 2.12 -33.64 -11.70
CA THR A 218 1.68 -35.03 -11.55
C THR A 218 0.94 -35.21 -10.23
N PHE A 219 -0.25 -35.78 -10.33
CA PHE A 219 -1.10 -36.06 -9.17
C PHE A 219 -1.33 -37.57 -9.05
N GLU A 220 -1.61 -38.03 -7.83
CA GLU A 220 -1.93 -39.45 -7.60
C GLU A 220 -3.36 -39.80 -8.02
N GLN A 221 -4.32 -38.86 -7.91
CA GLN A 221 -5.75 -39.11 -8.05
C GLN A 221 -6.38 -38.55 -9.33
N VAL A 222 -5.68 -37.68 -10.04
CA VAL A 222 -6.18 -37.03 -11.27
C VAL A 222 -5.08 -37.02 -12.35
N PRO A 223 -5.44 -36.87 -13.63
CA PRO A 223 -4.46 -36.79 -14.71
C PRO A 223 -3.47 -35.62 -14.51
N THR A 224 -2.26 -35.81 -15.02
CA THR A 224 -1.22 -34.76 -15.09
C THR A 224 -1.79 -33.52 -15.75
N GLN A 225 -1.52 -32.37 -15.13
CA GLN A 225 -1.83 -31.05 -15.67
C GLN A 225 -0.57 -30.41 -16.22
N VAL A 226 -0.73 -29.59 -17.26
CA VAL A 226 0.38 -28.93 -17.95
C VAL A 226 0.13 -27.43 -17.95
N VAL A 227 1.19 -26.66 -17.73
CA VAL A 227 1.19 -25.19 -17.88
C VAL A 227 2.25 -24.83 -18.91
N ASP A 228 1.84 -24.13 -19.96
CA ASP A 228 2.75 -23.70 -21.00
C ASP A 228 3.57 -22.49 -20.55
N LEU A 229 4.83 -22.46 -20.94
CA LEU A 229 5.75 -21.38 -20.63
C LEU A 229 6.24 -20.74 -21.92
N SER A 230 6.40 -19.41 -21.91
CA SER A 230 7.06 -18.68 -22.98
C SER A 230 7.92 -17.56 -22.42
N GLY A 231 9.06 -17.32 -23.03
CA GLY A 231 9.96 -16.24 -22.69
C GLY A 231 10.80 -15.83 -23.90
N ASN A 232 11.33 -14.63 -23.91
CA ASN A 232 12.19 -14.13 -24.97
C ASN A 232 13.49 -13.62 -24.38
N GLY A 233 14.59 -14.30 -24.67
CA GLY A 233 15.95 -13.87 -24.33
C GLY A 233 16.36 -12.71 -25.25
N THR A 234 16.86 -11.65 -24.65
CA THR A 234 17.38 -10.47 -25.37
C THR A 234 18.86 -10.25 -25.07
N VAL A 235 19.54 -9.50 -25.94
CA VAL A 235 20.88 -9.03 -25.60
C VAL A 235 20.79 -8.20 -24.32
N ALA A 236 21.75 -8.35 -23.42
CA ALA A 236 21.92 -7.42 -22.33
C ALA A 236 22.08 -6.03 -22.94
N SER A 237 21.17 -5.12 -22.61
CA SER A 237 21.28 -3.75 -23.10
C SER A 237 22.53 -3.17 -22.47
N SER A 238 23.49 -2.71 -23.28
CA SER A 238 24.72 -2.13 -22.75
C SER A 238 24.40 -0.98 -21.83
N ILE A 239 24.91 -1.05 -20.60
CA ILE A 239 24.75 0.04 -19.63
C ILE A 239 25.27 1.36 -20.21
N VAL A 240 24.53 2.45 -20.01
CA VAL A 240 24.89 3.79 -20.49
C VAL A 240 24.74 4.81 -19.35
N LEU A 241 25.62 5.84 -19.37
CA LEU A 241 25.48 7.03 -18.55
C LEU A 241 24.66 8.06 -19.34
N THR A 242 23.45 8.38 -18.85
CA THR A 242 22.46 9.21 -19.57
C THR A 242 22.64 10.70 -19.39
N ASN A 243 23.30 11.16 -18.30
CA ASN A 243 23.57 12.58 -18.09
C ASN A 243 24.17 13.24 -19.32
N ILE A 244 23.83 14.51 -19.56
CA ILE A 244 24.58 15.34 -20.51
C ILE A 244 26.06 15.42 -20.10
N ALA A 245 26.95 15.59 -21.07
CA ALA A 245 28.39 15.60 -20.78
C ALA A 245 28.83 16.83 -19.96
N THR A 246 28.11 17.94 -20.01
CA THR A 246 28.36 19.13 -19.21
C THR A 246 27.53 19.11 -17.95
N LEU A 247 28.19 19.06 -16.81
CA LEU A 247 27.59 19.13 -15.51
C LEU A 247 27.34 20.58 -15.07
N PRO A 248 26.46 20.80 -14.06
CA PRO A 248 26.27 22.13 -13.47
C PRO A 248 27.61 22.78 -13.08
N THR A 249 27.65 24.11 -13.05
CA THR A 249 28.83 24.86 -12.64
C THR A 249 29.06 24.70 -11.15
N ALA A 250 30.24 24.29 -10.75
CA ALA A 250 30.68 24.27 -9.37
C ALA A 250 31.33 25.62 -8.99
N THR A 251 31.28 26.02 -7.72
CA THR A 251 31.87 27.26 -7.24
C THR A 251 32.96 26.99 -6.20
N GLN A 252 34.09 27.71 -6.25
CA GLN A 252 35.13 27.60 -5.21
C GLN A 252 34.55 27.85 -3.83
N SER A 253 34.98 27.05 -2.85
CA SER A 253 34.55 27.12 -1.41
C SER A 253 33.07 26.86 -1.18
N ALA A 254 32.32 26.44 -2.19
CA ALA A 254 30.92 26.06 -2.09
C ALA A 254 30.76 24.53 -2.16
N THR A 255 29.72 24.03 -1.55
CA THR A 255 29.26 22.67 -1.72
C THR A 255 28.76 22.46 -3.16
N TYR A 256 28.92 21.27 -3.65
CA TYR A 256 28.49 20.88 -4.98
C TYR A 256 27.86 19.50 -4.91
N GLU A 257 26.75 19.33 -5.60
CA GLU A 257 26.10 18.05 -5.78
C GLU A 257 25.62 17.87 -7.22
N ALA A 258 25.80 16.68 -7.76
CA ALA A 258 25.28 16.28 -9.06
C ALA A 258 25.13 14.76 -9.11
N GLN A 259 23.96 14.28 -9.47
CA GLN A 259 23.68 12.85 -9.58
C GLN A 259 24.03 12.32 -10.97
N LEU A 260 24.87 11.31 -11.06
CA LEU A 260 25.08 10.51 -12.26
C LEU A 260 23.97 9.48 -12.39
N ILE A 261 23.42 9.35 -13.60
CA ILE A 261 22.31 8.46 -13.91
C ILE A 261 22.77 7.44 -14.94
N ALA A 262 22.52 6.16 -14.64
CA ALA A 262 22.71 5.06 -15.57
C ALA A 262 21.34 4.54 -16.04
N ALA A 263 21.31 4.09 -17.29
CA ALA A 263 20.17 3.41 -17.86
C ALA A 263 20.62 2.16 -18.62
N SER A 264 19.71 1.25 -18.86
CA SER A 264 20.00 -0.05 -19.48
C SER A 264 20.94 -0.90 -18.58
N GLY A 265 21.35 -2.07 -19.04
CA GLY A 265 22.10 -3.02 -18.19
C GLY A 265 21.22 -3.62 -17.09
N THR A 266 21.84 -4.20 -16.08
CA THR A 266 21.19 -4.94 -14.99
C THR A 266 21.45 -4.27 -13.63
N PRO A 267 20.47 -3.61 -12.99
CA PRO A 267 20.64 -3.05 -11.65
C PRO A 267 21.01 -4.10 -10.59
N PRO A 268 21.63 -3.74 -9.45
CA PRO A 268 22.06 -2.38 -9.08
C PRO A 268 23.31 -1.91 -9.80
N TYR A 269 23.41 -0.58 -9.94
CA TYR A 269 24.55 0.09 -10.55
C TYR A 269 25.58 0.51 -9.50
N THR A 270 26.87 0.45 -9.86
CA THR A 270 27.96 0.95 -9.03
C THR A 270 28.78 1.94 -9.82
N PHE A 271 28.84 3.18 -9.34
CA PHE A 271 29.57 4.26 -9.97
C PHE A 271 30.95 4.45 -9.38
N SER A 272 31.88 5.00 -10.17
CA SER A 272 33.24 5.31 -9.71
C SER A 272 33.92 6.32 -10.62
N LEU A 273 34.92 7.03 -10.09
CA LEU A 273 35.84 7.77 -10.93
C LEU A 273 36.76 6.78 -11.64
N LYS A 274 36.95 6.97 -12.95
CA LYS A 274 37.86 6.12 -13.73
C LYS A 274 39.30 6.28 -13.20
N PRO A 275 40.05 5.18 -13.00
CA PRO A 275 41.44 5.26 -12.60
C PRO A 275 42.26 6.18 -13.53
N GLY A 276 43.01 7.08 -12.93
CA GLY A 276 43.82 8.10 -13.66
C GLY A 276 43.05 9.36 -14.07
N SER A 277 41.75 9.43 -13.78
CA SER A 277 40.97 10.67 -13.94
C SER A 277 40.95 11.44 -12.63
N THR A 278 40.95 12.77 -12.71
CA THR A 278 40.94 13.65 -11.53
C THR A 278 39.79 14.63 -11.61
N MET A 279 39.17 14.84 -10.47
CA MET A 279 38.10 15.85 -10.28
C MET A 279 38.66 17.08 -9.56
N PRO A 280 37.98 18.22 -9.59
CA PRO A 280 38.33 19.35 -8.73
C PRO A 280 38.48 18.88 -7.27
N THR A 281 39.56 19.35 -6.62
CA THR A 281 39.86 18.94 -5.24
C THR A 281 38.72 19.29 -4.31
N GLY A 282 38.31 18.32 -3.50
CA GLY A 282 37.19 18.43 -2.56
C GLY A 282 35.92 17.72 -3.04
N LEU A 283 35.85 17.31 -4.32
CA LEU A 283 34.72 16.54 -4.84
C LEU A 283 35.06 15.05 -4.96
N THR A 284 34.05 14.20 -4.72
CA THR A 284 34.11 12.73 -4.84
C THR A 284 32.88 12.19 -5.55
N ILE A 285 32.97 10.97 -6.08
CA ILE A 285 31.83 10.22 -6.60
C ILE A 285 31.55 9.07 -5.65
N SER A 286 30.31 9.01 -5.15
CA SER A 286 29.84 7.86 -4.36
C SER A 286 29.59 6.62 -5.22
N SER A 287 29.48 5.46 -4.60
CA SER A 287 29.07 4.23 -5.30
C SER A 287 27.64 4.29 -5.86
N THR A 288 26.81 5.20 -5.37
CA THR A 288 25.46 5.45 -5.87
C THR A 288 25.41 6.48 -7.00
N GLY A 289 26.57 7.06 -7.38
CA GLY A 289 26.68 8.01 -8.48
C GLY A 289 26.53 9.48 -8.09
N LEU A 290 26.40 9.79 -6.80
CA LEU A 290 26.37 11.16 -6.32
C LEU A 290 27.80 11.75 -6.39
N ILE A 291 27.98 12.81 -7.16
CA ILE A 291 29.14 13.69 -7.11
C ILE A 291 28.87 14.71 -6.02
N SER A 292 29.67 14.72 -4.97
CA SER A 292 29.46 15.65 -3.86
C SER A 292 30.76 16.06 -3.20
N GLY A 293 30.67 17.16 -2.44
CA GLY A 293 31.76 17.70 -1.64
C GLY A 293 31.85 19.23 -1.72
N THR A 294 32.86 19.81 -1.08
CA THR A 294 33.14 21.25 -1.16
C THR A 294 34.34 21.50 -2.05
N VAL A 295 34.17 22.26 -3.11
CA VAL A 295 35.30 22.62 -4.01
C VAL A 295 36.34 23.42 -3.22
N ALA A 296 37.55 22.90 -3.14
CA ALA A 296 38.58 23.59 -2.38
C ALA A 296 38.84 25.01 -2.90
N SER A 297 39.07 25.98 -2.02
CA SER A 297 39.38 27.36 -2.36
C SER A 297 40.65 27.52 -3.25
N THR A 298 41.53 26.53 -3.20
CA THR A 298 42.78 26.48 -4.00
C THR A 298 42.58 25.96 -5.44
N VAL A 299 41.40 25.44 -5.77
CA VAL A 299 41.06 25.00 -7.11
C VAL A 299 40.98 26.24 -8.01
N THR A 300 41.72 26.26 -9.11
CA THR A 300 41.68 27.38 -10.07
C THR A 300 40.33 27.42 -10.79
N ALA A 301 39.73 28.60 -10.93
CA ALA A 301 38.51 28.74 -11.74
C ALA A 301 38.81 28.39 -13.21
N GLY A 302 37.92 27.67 -13.84
CA GLY A 302 38.11 27.19 -15.23
C GLY A 302 37.37 25.88 -15.50
N ASN A 303 37.58 25.34 -16.69
CA ASN A 303 36.95 24.09 -17.11
C ASN A 303 37.78 22.88 -16.67
N TYR A 304 37.14 21.93 -16.10
CA TYR A 304 37.67 20.62 -15.66
C TYR A 304 37.00 19.52 -16.44
N THR A 305 37.78 18.48 -16.76
CA THR A 305 37.25 17.25 -17.37
C THR A 305 37.64 16.06 -16.54
N PHE A 306 36.71 15.16 -16.35
CA PHE A 306 36.96 13.88 -15.70
C PHE A 306 36.11 12.79 -16.33
N THR A 307 36.56 11.55 -16.17
CA THR A 307 35.82 10.39 -16.68
C THR A 307 35.23 9.62 -15.49
N ALA A 308 33.91 9.48 -15.47
CA ALA A 308 33.21 8.60 -14.56
C ALA A 308 32.86 7.28 -15.25
N GLY A 309 32.84 6.21 -14.48
CA GLY A 309 32.43 4.89 -14.90
C GLY A 309 31.24 4.39 -14.10
N VAL A 310 30.45 3.54 -14.72
CA VAL A 310 29.39 2.78 -14.06
C VAL A 310 29.52 1.31 -14.43
N LYS A 311 29.25 0.44 -13.46
CA LYS A 311 29.20 -1.01 -13.58
C LYS A 311 27.89 -1.51 -13.07
N ASP A 312 27.29 -2.46 -13.78
CA ASP A 312 26.05 -3.13 -13.37
C ASP A 312 26.28 -4.46 -12.63
N SER A 313 25.22 -5.10 -12.15
CA SER A 313 25.28 -6.37 -11.45
C SER A 313 25.69 -7.54 -12.36
N ALA A 314 25.47 -7.44 -13.68
CA ALA A 314 25.94 -8.41 -14.68
C ALA A 314 27.43 -8.24 -15.00
N LYS A 315 28.09 -7.24 -14.41
CA LYS A 315 29.51 -6.86 -14.60
C LYS A 315 29.78 -6.11 -15.90
N ASP A 316 28.77 -5.73 -16.65
CA ASP A 316 28.92 -4.81 -17.75
C ASP A 316 29.33 -3.43 -17.23
N ASN A 317 30.13 -2.71 -17.99
CA ASN A 317 30.61 -1.39 -17.58
C ASN A 317 30.73 -0.45 -18.77
N THR A 318 30.57 0.83 -18.48
CA THR A 318 30.85 1.91 -19.44
C THR A 318 31.46 3.09 -18.73
N THR A 319 32.06 3.99 -19.53
CA THR A 319 32.63 5.24 -19.01
C THR A 319 32.21 6.40 -19.88
N LYS A 320 32.07 7.60 -19.27
CA LYS A 320 31.74 8.84 -19.97
C LYS A 320 32.61 9.97 -19.48
N LEU A 321 33.06 10.79 -20.42
CA LEU A 321 33.78 12.03 -20.12
C LEU A 321 32.76 13.11 -19.75
N PHE A 322 33.00 13.79 -18.65
CA PHE A 322 32.22 14.92 -18.17
C PHE A 322 33.05 16.17 -18.14
N ASN A 323 32.40 17.30 -18.44
CA ASN A 323 32.95 18.64 -18.33
C ASN A 323 32.28 19.34 -17.15
N MET A 324 33.04 20.05 -16.34
CA MET A 324 32.57 20.84 -15.22
C MET A 324 33.29 22.18 -15.22
N THR A 325 32.56 23.27 -15.14
CA THR A 325 33.16 24.61 -14.94
C THR A 325 33.25 24.87 -13.45
N VAL A 326 34.42 25.27 -12.96
CA VAL A 326 34.57 25.82 -11.61
C VAL A 326 34.64 27.34 -11.73
N ALA A 327 33.67 28.02 -11.14
CA ALA A 327 33.63 29.47 -11.02
C ALA A 327 34.45 29.95 -9.81
N LYS A 328 34.97 31.18 -9.89
CA LYS A 328 35.49 31.84 -8.70
C LYS A 328 34.37 32.07 -7.70
N THR A 329 34.71 31.98 -6.41
CA THR A 329 33.87 32.55 -5.37
C THR A 329 33.85 34.07 -5.56
N THR A 330 32.94 34.58 -6.32
CA THR A 330 32.45 35.93 -6.15
C THR A 330 31.30 35.76 -5.17
N LYS A 331 31.56 35.78 -3.85
CA LYS A 331 30.51 36.13 -2.94
C LYS A 331 30.00 37.48 -3.42
N ALA A 332 28.88 37.51 -4.09
CA ALA A 332 28.09 38.74 -4.21
C ALA A 332 28.05 39.27 -2.77
N ALA A 333 28.44 40.54 -2.59
CA ALA A 333 28.29 41.14 -1.28
C ALA A 333 26.91 40.75 -0.83
N CYS A 334 26.78 40.19 0.41
CA CYS A 334 25.49 39.83 1.00
C CYS A 334 24.67 41.10 1.25
N ASN A 335 24.44 41.83 0.22
CA ASN A 335 23.51 42.93 0.20
C ASN A 335 22.15 42.24 0.13
N ASN A 336 21.41 42.46 1.19
CA ASN A 336 19.99 42.18 1.15
C ASN A 336 19.40 43.09 0.06
N ILE A 337 19.42 42.58 -1.15
CA ILE A 337 18.69 43.16 -2.24
C ILE A 337 17.28 42.60 -2.08
N SER A 338 16.57 43.10 -1.04
CA SER A 338 15.11 43.08 -1.15
C SER A 338 14.85 43.88 -2.40
N TRP A 339 14.56 43.17 -3.48
CA TRP A 339 14.28 43.79 -4.76
C TRP A 339 13.32 44.93 -4.49
N ASP A 340 13.75 46.16 -4.85
CA ASP A 340 12.83 47.24 -5.10
C ASP A 340 11.82 46.72 -6.11
N VAL A 341 10.77 46.08 -5.63
CA VAL A 341 9.64 45.67 -6.46
C VAL A 341 9.18 46.96 -7.13
N PRO A 342 9.36 47.11 -8.46
CA PRO A 342 8.89 48.31 -9.11
C PRO A 342 7.43 48.48 -8.78
N ASN A 343 7.10 49.51 -8.02
CA ASN A 343 5.75 49.95 -7.61
C ASN A 343 5.05 49.31 -6.43
N THR A 344 5.66 48.57 -5.54
CA THR A 344 4.95 48.21 -4.31
C THR A 344 5.35 49.16 -3.17
N THR A 345 4.38 49.92 -2.68
CA THR A 345 4.50 50.74 -1.46
C THR A 345 4.30 49.89 -0.19
N THR A 346 4.03 48.61 -0.36
CA THR A 346 3.73 47.68 0.75
C THR A 346 4.95 46.77 0.97
N PRO A 347 5.59 46.80 2.14
CA PRO A 347 6.67 45.89 2.44
C PRO A 347 6.18 44.45 2.44
N MET A 348 7.01 43.53 1.97
CA MET A 348 6.75 42.09 2.08
C MET A 348 6.86 41.70 3.57
N THR A 349 5.73 41.32 4.14
CA THR A 349 5.61 40.82 5.52
C THR A 349 5.26 39.34 5.44
N PRO A 350 5.88 38.43 6.23
CA PRO A 350 5.49 37.03 6.24
C PRO A 350 3.97 36.87 6.31
N LEU A 351 3.39 35.92 5.56
CA LEU A 351 1.94 35.72 5.57
C LEU A 351 1.41 35.52 7.00
N THR A 352 2.19 34.81 7.82
CA THR A 352 1.88 34.58 9.23
C THR A 352 1.77 35.86 10.05
N ASP A 353 2.60 36.84 9.77
CA ASP A 353 2.69 38.12 10.50
C ASP A 353 1.78 39.18 9.87
N LEU A 354 1.49 39.05 8.58
CA LEU A 354 0.58 39.94 7.85
C LEU A 354 -0.86 39.83 8.36
N ALA A 355 -1.27 38.66 8.84
CA ALA A 355 -2.58 38.40 9.40
C ALA A 355 -3.71 38.97 8.50
N THR A 356 -4.57 39.84 9.01
CA THR A 356 -5.62 40.53 8.20
C THR A 356 -5.07 41.71 7.40
N GLY A 357 -3.77 41.98 7.43
CA GLY A 357 -3.15 42.98 6.56
C GLY A 357 -3.25 42.60 5.09
N ILE A 358 -3.07 43.59 4.23
CA ILE A 358 -3.26 43.43 2.77
C ILE A 358 -1.94 43.67 2.04
N TYR A 359 -1.53 42.73 1.21
CA TYR A 359 -0.46 42.88 0.24
C TYR A 359 -1.07 42.91 -1.18
N GLN A 360 -0.97 44.05 -1.87
CA GLN A 360 -1.46 44.24 -3.24
C GLN A 360 -2.89 43.73 -3.52
N GLY A 361 -3.77 43.80 -2.52
CA GLY A 361 -5.16 43.34 -2.63
C GLY A 361 -5.45 41.99 -2.01
N GLU A 362 -4.43 41.21 -1.69
CA GLU A 362 -4.54 39.90 -1.04
C GLU A 362 -4.35 40.01 0.48
N GLU A 363 -5.21 39.35 1.25
CA GLU A 363 -5.14 39.27 2.71
C GLU A 363 -4.03 38.29 3.15
N GLY A 364 -3.34 38.58 4.24
CA GLY A 364 -2.37 37.69 4.89
C GLY A 364 -2.96 36.49 5.60
N GLY A 365 -2.18 35.89 6.48
CA GLY A 365 -2.51 34.63 7.15
C GLY A 365 -2.35 33.40 6.25
N LEU A 366 -2.28 32.25 6.84
CA LEU A 366 -2.17 30.95 6.13
C LEU A 366 -3.55 30.42 5.67
N TYR A 367 -4.60 30.88 6.34
CA TYR A 367 -6.00 30.51 6.08
C TYR A 367 -6.88 31.77 5.96
N PRO A 368 -8.12 31.64 5.46
CA PRO A 368 -9.02 32.78 5.35
C PRO A 368 -9.19 33.58 6.64
N ASN A 369 -9.51 34.87 6.50
CA ASN A 369 -9.66 35.86 7.57
C ASN A 369 -8.36 36.12 8.35
N GLY A 370 -7.23 36.06 7.68
CA GLY A 370 -5.91 36.34 8.25
C GLY A 370 -5.45 35.34 9.32
N SER A 371 -6.05 34.18 9.36
CA SER A 371 -5.76 33.15 10.38
C SER A 371 -4.51 32.35 10.02
N ASN A 372 -3.70 32.06 11.07
CA ASN A 372 -2.62 31.07 10.97
C ASN A 372 -3.06 29.70 11.51
N VAL A 373 -4.29 29.60 12.00
CA VAL A 373 -4.84 28.37 12.57
C VAL A 373 -5.78 27.72 11.55
N ARG A 374 -5.54 26.44 11.30
CA ARG A 374 -6.39 25.63 10.44
C ARG A 374 -7.84 25.67 10.94
N PRO A 375 -8.85 25.88 10.07
CA PRO A 375 -10.26 25.88 10.47
C PRO A 375 -10.66 24.57 11.17
N ALA A 376 -11.33 24.65 12.30
CA ALA A 376 -11.57 23.50 13.19
C ALA A 376 -12.28 22.31 12.53
N SER A 377 -13.22 22.53 11.60
CA SER A 377 -13.87 21.45 10.87
C SER A 377 -12.91 20.75 9.91
N HIS A 378 -12.09 21.52 9.21
CA HIS A 378 -11.09 21.00 8.28
C HIS A 378 -9.97 20.26 9.01
N ASP A 379 -9.56 20.79 10.16
CA ASP A 379 -8.62 20.13 11.06
C ASP A 379 -9.14 18.77 11.54
N ALA A 380 -10.38 18.72 12.00
CA ALA A 380 -11.02 17.48 12.45
C ALA A 380 -11.10 16.41 11.33
N ASP A 381 -11.34 16.83 10.09
CA ASP A 381 -11.32 15.95 8.92
C ASP A 381 -9.90 15.42 8.69
N GLY A 382 -8.88 16.28 8.70
CA GLY A 382 -7.47 15.90 8.56
C GLY A 382 -7.02 14.92 9.63
N VAL A 383 -7.37 15.15 10.90
CA VAL A 383 -7.11 14.25 12.02
C VAL A 383 -7.82 12.90 11.82
N THR A 384 -9.03 12.90 11.28
CA THR A 384 -9.78 11.68 10.98
C THR A 384 -9.07 10.87 9.91
N PHE A 385 -8.64 11.50 8.82
CA PHE A 385 -7.86 10.84 7.77
C PHE A 385 -6.53 10.32 8.30
N ALA A 386 -5.80 11.11 9.07
CA ALA A 386 -4.51 10.70 9.64
C ALA A 386 -4.63 9.44 10.49
N LYS A 387 -5.67 9.35 11.33
CA LYS A 387 -5.95 8.17 12.16
C LYS A 387 -6.40 6.96 11.36
N ALA A 388 -6.93 7.16 10.16
CA ALA A 388 -7.36 6.08 9.27
C ALA A 388 -6.20 5.54 8.41
N ILE A 389 -5.08 6.23 8.32
CA ILE A 389 -3.89 5.78 7.59
C ILE A 389 -3.34 4.51 8.25
N VAL A 390 -3.17 3.47 7.45
CA VAL A 390 -2.65 2.16 7.85
C VAL A 390 -1.51 1.73 6.94
N PRO A 391 -0.61 0.83 7.40
CA PRO A 391 0.47 0.36 6.55
C PRO A 391 -0.08 -0.51 5.40
N LEU A 392 0.38 -0.24 4.18
CA LEU A 392 -0.12 -0.86 2.95
C LEU A 392 0.94 -1.79 2.33
N ASN A 393 0.48 -2.92 1.79
CA ASN A 393 1.31 -3.75 0.91
C ASN A 393 1.43 -3.12 -0.50
N SER A 394 2.23 -3.71 -1.37
CA SER A 394 2.47 -3.22 -2.73
C SER A 394 1.21 -3.11 -3.61
N ASN A 395 0.11 -3.78 -3.25
CA ASN A 395 -1.17 -3.67 -3.92
C ASN A 395 -2.07 -2.57 -3.35
N GLY A 396 -1.61 -1.84 -2.32
CA GLY A 396 -2.37 -0.77 -1.68
C GLY A 396 -3.43 -1.26 -0.69
N VAL A 397 -3.27 -2.48 -0.17
CA VAL A 397 -4.18 -3.08 0.81
C VAL A 397 -3.49 -3.14 2.17
N TYR A 398 -4.26 -2.93 3.23
CA TYR A 398 -3.75 -3.05 4.60
C TYR A 398 -2.93 -4.32 4.81
N SER A 399 -1.79 -4.17 5.45
CA SER A 399 -0.93 -5.28 5.87
C SER A 399 -0.16 -4.88 7.14
N PRO A 400 -0.11 -5.71 8.17
CA PRO A 400 0.65 -5.41 9.39
C PRO A 400 2.16 -5.31 9.14
N THR A 401 2.66 -5.84 8.01
CA THR A 401 4.05 -5.72 7.55
C THR A 401 4.18 -4.76 6.37
N GLY A 402 3.13 -4.01 6.07
CA GLY A 402 3.10 -3.01 5.00
C GLY A 402 3.95 -1.79 5.30
N LYS A 403 3.87 -0.80 4.42
CA LYS A 403 4.59 0.47 4.53
C LYS A 403 3.61 1.63 4.53
N TYR A 404 3.99 2.68 5.24
CA TYR A 404 3.49 4.03 5.03
C TYR A 404 4.46 4.69 4.06
N VAL A 405 3.98 5.31 2.99
CA VAL A 405 4.85 6.01 2.04
C VAL A 405 4.49 7.47 2.03
N MET A 406 5.48 8.30 2.34
CA MET A 406 5.43 9.75 2.22
C MET A 406 6.28 10.16 1.02
N LEU A 407 5.74 11.02 0.15
CA LEU A 407 6.42 11.51 -1.04
C LEU A 407 6.64 13.01 -0.91
N GLY A 408 7.87 13.50 -1.14
CA GLY A 408 8.19 14.91 -1.26
C GLY A 408 8.19 15.33 -2.72
N LEU A 409 7.57 16.44 -3.07
CA LEU A 409 7.47 16.98 -4.42
C LEU A 409 7.97 18.41 -4.47
N GLY A 410 8.42 18.85 -5.61
CA GLY A 410 8.83 20.21 -5.91
C GLY A 410 10.05 20.27 -6.79
N GLU A 411 10.63 21.46 -6.89
CA GLU A 411 11.79 21.74 -7.72
C GLU A 411 13.12 21.54 -6.97
N SER A 412 14.17 22.24 -7.41
CA SER A 412 15.53 22.10 -6.90
C SER A 412 15.68 22.47 -5.42
N THR A 413 14.95 23.47 -4.94
CA THR A 413 14.97 23.87 -3.53
C THR A 413 14.35 22.78 -2.66
N ALA A 414 13.17 22.30 -3.04
CA ALA A 414 12.54 21.16 -2.38
C ALA A 414 13.43 19.90 -2.41
N LEU A 415 14.22 19.71 -3.46
CA LEU A 415 15.15 18.58 -3.54
C LEU A 415 16.24 18.67 -2.46
N ASP A 416 16.86 19.86 -2.31
CA ASP A 416 17.90 20.10 -1.31
C ASP A 416 17.33 19.92 0.11
N GLU A 417 16.24 20.59 0.41
CA GLU A 417 15.55 20.58 1.70
C GLU A 417 15.03 19.19 2.10
N PHE A 418 14.40 18.51 1.17
CA PHE A 418 13.81 17.20 1.44
C PHE A 418 14.87 16.11 1.55
N THR A 419 16.01 16.26 0.88
CA THR A 419 17.15 15.36 1.03
C THR A 419 17.69 15.40 2.46
N GLU A 420 17.80 16.59 3.05
CA GLU A 420 18.25 16.75 4.43
C GLU A 420 17.17 16.29 5.43
N PHE A 421 15.89 16.60 5.18
CA PHE A 421 14.79 16.06 5.98
C PHE A 421 14.79 14.54 5.99
N LEU A 422 15.06 13.90 4.84
CA LEU A 422 15.16 12.45 4.70
C LEU A 422 16.26 11.87 5.59
N ALA A 423 17.41 12.55 5.66
CA ALA A 423 18.53 12.15 6.52
C ALA A 423 18.15 12.25 8.01
N LEU A 424 17.51 13.36 8.40
CA LEU A 424 17.02 13.55 9.77
C LEU A 424 15.95 12.52 10.15
N ALA A 425 14.95 12.30 9.31
CA ALA A 425 13.84 11.36 9.57
C ALA A 425 14.34 9.92 9.72
N ARG A 426 15.31 9.50 8.92
CA ARG A 426 15.90 8.15 9.00
C ARG A 426 16.65 7.88 10.29
N THR A 427 17.20 8.92 10.92
CA THR A 427 18.01 8.79 12.14
C THR A 427 17.21 9.10 13.42
N ASP A 428 16.02 9.66 13.31
CA ASP A 428 15.18 9.99 14.45
C ASP A 428 14.50 8.73 15.03
N PRO A 429 14.78 8.37 16.29
CA PRO A 429 14.24 7.16 16.90
C PRO A 429 12.72 7.21 17.14
N ALA A 430 12.08 8.37 17.08
CA ALA A 430 10.64 8.52 17.25
C ALA A 430 9.87 8.23 15.95
N VAL A 431 10.52 8.31 14.79
CA VAL A 431 9.87 8.08 13.49
C VAL A 431 9.48 6.62 13.32
N ASN A 432 8.33 6.38 12.74
CA ASN A 432 7.78 5.06 12.49
C ASN A 432 8.70 4.25 11.57
N SER A 433 9.16 3.10 12.05
CA SER A 433 10.09 2.23 11.30
C SER A 433 9.47 1.60 10.02
N SER A 434 8.15 1.62 9.88
CA SER A 434 7.45 1.21 8.68
C SER A 434 7.20 2.36 7.69
N LEU A 435 7.60 3.59 8.03
CA LEU A 435 7.54 4.73 7.14
C LEU A 435 8.69 4.66 6.11
N VAL A 436 8.36 4.86 4.86
CA VAL A 436 9.30 5.07 3.75
C VAL A 436 9.08 6.47 3.22
N VAL A 437 10.08 7.30 3.36
CA VAL A 437 10.07 8.67 2.82
C VAL A 437 10.80 8.63 1.48
N VAL A 438 10.18 9.16 0.42
CA VAL A 438 10.70 9.17 -0.94
C VAL A 438 10.78 10.61 -1.43
N SER A 439 11.95 11.03 -1.89
CA SER A 439 12.08 12.31 -2.59
C SER A 439 11.65 12.11 -4.04
N GLY A 440 10.63 12.83 -4.45
CA GLY A 440 10.19 12.97 -5.84
C GLY A 440 10.55 14.32 -6.44
N ALA A 441 11.17 15.22 -5.66
CA ALA A 441 11.58 16.54 -6.13
C ALA A 441 12.63 16.44 -7.24
N GLN A 442 12.55 17.32 -8.23
CA GLN A 442 13.41 17.31 -9.41
C GLN A 442 13.73 18.74 -9.83
N GLY A 443 15.01 19.03 -10.07
CA GLY A 443 15.42 20.37 -10.50
C GLY A 443 14.63 20.88 -11.71
N GLY A 444 14.07 22.08 -11.59
CA GLY A 444 13.26 22.74 -12.61
C GLY A 444 11.85 22.17 -12.79
N ALA A 445 11.37 21.38 -11.86
CA ALA A 445 10.03 20.80 -11.89
C ALA A 445 9.00 21.75 -11.26
N THR A 446 8.64 22.80 -11.97
CA THR A 446 7.64 23.78 -11.53
C THR A 446 6.22 23.19 -11.50
N PRO A 447 5.26 23.79 -10.77
CA PRO A 447 3.86 23.32 -10.74
C PRO A 447 3.26 23.16 -12.14
N ASN A 448 3.58 24.03 -13.07
CA ASN A 448 3.11 23.93 -14.45
C ASN A 448 3.55 22.63 -15.15
N LEU A 449 4.77 22.14 -14.86
CA LEU A 449 5.24 20.85 -15.40
C LEU A 449 4.45 19.68 -14.81
N LEU A 450 3.98 19.80 -13.59
CA LEU A 450 3.24 18.79 -12.87
C LEU A 450 1.76 18.72 -13.28
N THR A 451 1.24 19.73 -13.98
CA THR A 451 -0.17 19.74 -14.43
C THR A 451 -0.46 18.71 -15.51
N SER A 452 0.52 18.34 -16.32
CA SER A 452 0.35 17.32 -17.36
C SER A 452 0.52 15.91 -16.78
N THR A 453 -0.49 15.05 -16.88
CA THR A 453 -0.40 13.62 -16.49
C THR A 453 0.60 12.83 -17.33
N THR A 454 1.02 13.35 -18.49
CA THR A 454 2.03 12.73 -19.36
C THR A 454 3.42 13.33 -19.17
N SER A 455 3.60 14.22 -18.21
CA SER A 455 4.90 14.79 -17.89
C SER A 455 5.93 13.70 -17.54
N PRO A 456 7.17 13.79 -18.04
CA PRO A 456 8.25 12.91 -17.64
C PRO A 456 8.50 12.88 -16.12
N TYR A 457 8.15 13.94 -15.44
CA TYR A 457 8.21 14.05 -13.97
C TYR A 457 7.50 12.88 -13.27
N TRP A 458 6.22 12.65 -13.61
CA TRP A 458 5.44 11.57 -13.04
C TRP A 458 5.98 10.20 -13.41
N ASN A 459 6.43 10.06 -14.66
CA ASN A 459 7.03 8.81 -15.11
C ASN A 459 8.30 8.45 -14.30
N THR A 460 9.12 9.45 -13.96
CA THR A 460 10.31 9.25 -13.12
C THR A 460 9.94 8.81 -11.71
N ILE A 461 8.94 9.43 -11.09
CA ILE A 461 8.47 9.06 -9.76
C ILE A 461 7.90 7.63 -9.75
N LEU A 462 7.00 7.34 -10.68
CA LEU A 462 6.24 6.09 -10.70
C LEU A 462 7.09 4.89 -11.07
N ASN A 463 8.05 5.06 -11.97
CA ASN A 463 8.82 3.94 -12.52
C ASN A 463 10.26 3.84 -12.01
N ASN A 464 10.77 4.89 -11.35
CA ASN A 464 12.13 4.89 -10.81
C ASN A 464 12.12 5.12 -9.28
N TYR A 465 11.72 6.30 -8.82
CA TYR A 465 11.94 6.70 -7.42
C TYR A 465 11.17 5.84 -6.41
N LEU A 466 9.91 5.53 -6.66
CA LEU A 466 9.14 4.64 -5.80
C LEU A 466 9.66 3.19 -5.85
N PRO A 467 9.87 2.58 -7.04
CA PRO A 467 10.44 1.24 -7.14
C PRO A 467 11.84 1.11 -6.54
N ASP A 468 12.70 2.12 -6.66
CA ASP A 468 14.06 2.11 -6.08
C ASP A 468 14.03 2.04 -4.55
N GLN A 469 12.97 2.51 -3.90
CA GLN A 469 12.74 2.36 -2.46
C GLN A 469 11.92 1.10 -2.12
N GLY A 470 11.62 0.24 -3.11
CA GLY A 470 10.86 -0.98 -2.92
C GLY A 470 9.38 -0.76 -2.60
N VAL A 471 8.82 0.38 -3.02
CA VAL A 471 7.43 0.75 -2.78
C VAL A 471 6.71 1.10 -4.09
N THR A 472 5.40 1.27 -4.03
CA THR A 472 4.54 1.53 -5.19
C THR A 472 3.67 2.76 -4.98
N ALA A 473 3.15 3.32 -6.06
CA ALA A 473 2.19 4.43 -6.03
C ALA A 473 0.96 4.14 -5.16
N LYS A 474 0.54 2.88 -5.06
CA LYS A 474 -0.59 2.46 -4.22
C LYS A 474 -0.33 2.50 -2.72
N GLN A 475 0.92 2.67 -2.31
CA GLN A 475 1.31 2.77 -0.90
C GLN A 475 1.48 4.21 -0.43
N VAL A 476 1.47 5.19 -1.33
CA VAL A 476 1.58 6.61 -0.99
C VAL A 476 0.32 7.06 -0.26
N VAL A 477 0.50 7.56 0.95
CA VAL A 477 -0.59 7.99 1.85
C VAL A 477 -0.53 9.47 2.20
N ALA A 478 0.66 10.08 2.08
CA ALA A 478 0.88 11.49 2.34
C ALA A 478 1.88 12.08 1.34
N VAL A 479 1.71 13.37 1.03
CA VAL A 479 2.61 14.14 0.16
C VAL A 479 2.96 15.45 0.87
N TRP A 480 4.22 15.86 0.77
CA TRP A 480 4.70 17.20 1.07
C TRP A 480 5.11 17.90 -0.22
N ILE A 481 4.77 19.16 -0.35
CA ILE A 481 5.05 19.97 -1.54
C ILE A 481 5.65 21.31 -1.11
N GLU A 482 6.80 21.64 -1.66
CA GLU A 482 7.35 22.99 -1.74
C GLU A 482 7.70 23.24 -3.20
N ASP A 483 7.06 24.21 -3.81
CA ASP A 483 7.23 24.47 -5.23
C ASP A 483 6.87 25.92 -5.58
N THR A 484 7.33 26.40 -6.73
CA THR A 484 7.00 27.71 -7.26
C THR A 484 7.18 27.73 -8.77
N ASP A 485 6.79 28.78 -9.46
CA ASP A 485 6.73 28.82 -10.92
C ASP A 485 8.11 28.97 -11.62
N GLY A 486 9.18 28.95 -10.85
CA GLY A 486 10.57 28.89 -11.35
C GLY A 486 11.07 30.13 -12.06
N ILE A 487 10.32 30.74 -12.94
CA ILE A 487 10.65 31.96 -13.66
C ILE A 487 9.36 32.72 -13.96
N SER A 488 8.73 33.27 -12.96
CA SER A 488 7.59 34.14 -13.22
C SER A 488 8.03 35.40 -13.95
N LYS A 489 7.27 35.80 -14.93
CA LYS A 489 7.45 37.07 -15.68
C LYS A 489 6.18 37.90 -15.68
N GLY A 490 5.20 37.47 -14.93
CA GLY A 490 3.93 38.12 -14.85
C GLY A 490 3.92 39.21 -13.77
N THR A 491 2.75 39.67 -13.45
CA THR A 491 2.51 40.65 -12.40
C THR A 491 1.51 40.09 -11.41
N PHE A 492 1.78 40.30 -10.13
CA PHE A 492 0.83 39.98 -9.07
C PHE A 492 -0.48 40.77 -9.24
N PRO A 493 -1.68 40.17 -9.10
CA PRO A 493 -1.92 38.78 -8.66
C PRO A 493 -2.06 37.77 -9.82
N GLY A 494 -1.81 38.14 -11.06
CA GLY A 494 -2.01 37.26 -12.22
C GLY A 494 -1.18 35.98 -12.16
N ASP A 495 0.10 36.09 -11.83
CA ASP A 495 1.02 34.95 -11.68
C ASP A 495 0.57 34.02 -10.55
N MET A 496 0.26 34.61 -9.41
CA MET A 496 -0.25 33.86 -8.26
C MET A 496 -1.52 33.08 -8.62
N THR A 497 -2.45 33.70 -9.35
CA THR A 497 -3.70 33.03 -9.82
C THR A 497 -3.40 31.88 -10.77
N GLN A 498 -2.40 32.04 -11.67
CA GLN A 498 -1.99 30.96 -12.56
C GLN A 498 -1.38 29.79 -11.76
N MET A 499 -0.54 30.09 -10.81
CA MET A 499 0.11 29.07 -9.97
C MET A 499 -0.90 28.37 -9.05
N GLN A 500 -1.89 29.09 -8.49
CA GLN A 500 -3.01 28.52 -7.76
C GLN A 500 -3.73 27.48 -8.62
N GLY A 501 -4.11 27.81 -9.87
CA GLY A 501 -4.75 26.88 -10.79
C GLY A 501 -3.88 25.67 -11.16
N ALA A 502 -2.55 25.85 -11.21
CA ALA A 502 -1.62 24.75 -11.37
C ALA A 502 -1.63 23.80 -10.15
N TYR A 503 -1.56 24.32 -8.94
CA TYR A 503 -1.66 23.50 -7.72
C TYR A 503 -2.97 22.70 -7.65
N GLU A 504 -4.12 23.32 -7.97
CA GLU A 504 -5.40 22.61 -8.01
C GLU A 504 -5.37 21.44 -9.00
N THR A 505 -4.80 21.67 -10.19
CA THR A 505 -4.62 20.62 -11.20
C THR A 505 -3.67 19.52 -10.71
N VAL A 506 -2.60 19.89 -10.01
CA VAL A 506 -1.67 18.93 -9.39
C VAL A 506 -2.39 18.06 -8.36
N MET A 507 -3.31 18.62 -7.56
CA MET A 507 -4.10 17.83 -6.61
C MET A 507 -4.94 16.75 -7.30
N ASN A 508 -5.57 17.08 -8.43
CA ASN A 508 -6.32 16.09 -9.22
C ASN A 508 -5.41 15.00 -9.80
N ASN A 509 -4.21 15.39 -10.25
CA ASN A 509 -3.23 14.44 -10.75
C ASN A 509 -2.72 13.51 -9.63
N LEU A 510 -2.46 14.05 -8.45
CA LEU A 510 -2.07 13.27 -7.27
C LEU A 510 -3.14 12.25 -6.90
N HIS A 511 -4.41 12.64 -6.88
CA HIS A 511 -5.52 11.73 -6.64
C HIS A 511 -5.58 10.61 -7.69
N THR A 512 -5.25 10.93 -8.94
CA THR A 512 -5.23 9.96 -10.05
C THR A 512 -4.08 8.97 -9.92
N PHE A 513 -2.86 9.44 -9.62
CA PHE A 513 -1.67 8.60 -9.56
C PHE A 513 -1.56 7.79 -8.26
N PHE A 514 -2.08 8.32 -7.16
CA PHE A 514 -1.90 7.77 -5.82
C PHE A 514 -3.25 7.47 -5.17
N PRO A 515 -3.87 6.33 -5.46
CA PRO A 515 -5.26 6.03 -5.08
C PRO A 515 -5.52 5.94 -3.57
N ASN A 516 -4.47 5.84 -2.75
CA ASN A 516 -4.56 5.81 -1.28
C ASN A 516 -4.03 7.11 -0.63
N LEU A 517 -3.68 8.10 -1.44
CA LEU A 517 -3.26 9.40 -0.93
C LEU A 517 -4.46 10.14 -0.30
N THR A 518 -4.29 10.54 0.93
CA THR A 518 -5.33 11.28 1.67
C THR A 518 -4.89 12.65 2.14
N LEU A 519 -3.60 12.86 2.39
CA LEU A 519 -3.08 14.06 3.03
C LEU A 519 -2.00 14.73 2.17
N VAL A 520 -2.13 16.03 1.93
CA VAL A 520 -1.12 16.86 1.27
C VAL A 520 -0.81 18.07 2.12
N TYR A 521 0.48 18.33 2.31
CA TYR A 521 0.99 19.46 3.08
C TYR A 521 1.85 20.35 2.18
N PHE A 522 1.52 21.63 2.12
CA PHE A 522 2.29 22.63 1.41
C PHE A 522 3.21 23.38 2.36
N SER A 523 4.40 23.71 1.88
CA SER A 523 5.28 24.68 2.53
C SER A 523 5.48 25.88 1.63
N SER A 524 5.84 27.00 2.24
CA SER A 524 6.23 28.18 1.49
C SER A 524 7.62 28.00 0.88
N ARG A 525 7.91 28.76 -0.16
CA ARG A 525 9.29 29.00 -0.60
C ARG A 525 10.10 29.64 0.52
N ILE A 526 11.40 29.44 0.54
CA ILE A 526 12.34 30.19 1.37
C ILE A 526 12.57 31.60 0.81
N TYR A 527 13.22 32.48 1.58
CA TYR A 527 13.56 33.83 1.14
C TYR A 527 14.59 33.82 0.01
N ALA A 528 14.33 34.56 -1.06
CA ALA A 528 15.16 34.66 -2.23
C ALA A 528 15.73 36.08 -2.52
N GLY A 529 15.70 36.97 -1.53
CA GLY A 529 16.10 38.36 -1.69
C GLY A 529 17.62 38.61 -1.72
N TYR A 530 18.44 37.57 -1.59
CA TYR A 530 19.89 37.66 -1.81
C TYR A 530 20.30 37.28 -3.24
N SER A 531 19.36 36.96 -4.10
CA SER A 531 19.58 36.71 -5.50
C SER A 531 20.08 37.96 -6.22
N ASP A 532 21.04 37.84 -7.14
CA ASP A 532 21.57 38.96 -7.92
C ASP A 532 20.72 39.34 -9.13
N GLY A 533 19.58 38.70 -9.33
CA GLY A 533 18.66 38.99 -10.42
C GLY A 533 19.07 38.51 -11.81
N ILE A 534 20.22 37.89 -11.97
CA ILE A 534 20.79 37.56 -13.27
C ILE A 534 20.60 36.08 -13.66
N ALA A 535 20.60 35.18 -12.69
CA ALA A 535 20.50 33.75 -12.94
C ALA A 535 19.30 33.13 -12.21
N THR A 536 18.18 33.81 -12.19
CA THR A 536 17.25 33.71 -11.10
C THR A 536 16.14 32.75 -11.36
N ILE A 537 16.14 31.75 -10.55
CA ILE A 537 15.00 30.91 -10.25
C ILE A 537 14.35 31.54 -9.00
N ASP A 538 13.15 32.08 -9.17
CA ASP A 538 12.28 32.63 -8.10
C ASP A 538 12.89 33.71 -7.20
N PRO A 539 13.36 34.84 -7.76
CA PRO A 539 13.74 35.97 -6.92
C PRO A 539 12.53 36.54 -6.18
N GLU A 540 12.78 37.39 -5.18
CA GLU A 540 11.71 38.20 -4.64
C GLU A 540 11.16 39.19 -5.70
N PRO A 541 9.86 39.46 -5.76
CA PRO A 541 8.83 39.06 -4.80
C PRO A 541 8.18 37.70 -5.08
N TYR A 542 8.56 36.99 -6.12
CA TYR A 542 7.88 35.77 -6.56
C TYR A 542 7.91 34.65 -5.52
N ALA A 543 9.05 34.49 -4.82
CA ALA A 543 9.16 33.54 -3.71
C ALA A 543 8.15 33.83 -2.59
N TYR A 544 7.98 35.12 -2.25
CA TYR A 544 6.97 35.56 -1.28
C TYR A 544 5.55 35.37 -1.81
N GLU A 545 5.30 35.80 -3.05
CA GLU A 545 3.98 35.80 -3.67
C GLU A 545 3.45 34.38 -3.91
N ALA A 546 4.34 33.38 -4.05
CA ALA A 546 3.98 31.97 -4.13
C ALA A 546 3.14 31.48 -2.92
N GLY A 547 3.41 32.05 -1.73
CA GLY A 547 2.63 31.74 -0.55
C GLY A 547 1.14 32.05 -0.68
N PHE A 548 0.77 33.10 -1.40
CA PHE A 548 -0.65 33.43 -1.65
C PHE A 548 -1.31 32.40 -2.58
N ALA A 549 -0.60 31.87 -3.55
CA ALA A 549 -1.14 30.82 -4.43
C ALA A 549 -1.51 29.56 -3.64
N VAL A 550 -0.65 29.13 -2.72
CA VAL A 550 -0.91 28.00 -1.82
C VAL A 550 -2.11 28.30 -0.91
N LYS A 551 -2.11 29.48 -0.27
CA LYS A 551 -3.22 29.93 0.60
C LYS A 551 -4.55 29.88 -0.14
N ASN A 552 -4.59 30.42 -1.36
CA ASN A 552 -5.84 30.53 -2.12
C ASN A 552 -6.30 29.15 -2.63
N ALA A 553 -5.40 28.25 -3.04
CA ALA A 553 -5.76 26.89 -3.38
C ALA A 553 -6.37 26.13 -2.18
N ILE A 554 -5.80 26.30 -0.98
CA ILE A 554 -6.37 25.75 0.25
C ILE A 554 -7.73 26.39 0.56
N ALA A 555 -7.86 27.72 0.37
CA ALA A 555 -9.12 28.42 0.59
C ALA A 555 -10.23 27.94 -0.36
N ASP A 556 -9.92 27.64 -1.61
CA ASP A 556 -10.87 27.06 -2.55
C ASP A 556 -11.35 25.67 -2.12
N GLN A 557 -10.47 24.84 -1.59
CA GLN A 557 -10.90 23.56 -0.98
C GLN A 557 -11.81 23.79 0.23
N LEU A 558 -11.46 24.72 1.12
CA LEU A 558 -12.27 25.09 2.29
C LEU A 558 -13.66 25.62 1.89
N ASN A 559 -13.75 26.33 0.76
CA ASN A 559 -14.98 26.85 0.20
C ASN A 559 -15.78 25.80 -0.58
N GLY A 560 -15.31 24.57 -0.67
CA GLY A 560 -16.02 23.44 -1.29
C GLY A 560 -15.94 23.44 -2.82
N ALA A 561 -14.83 23.90 -3.40
CA ALA A 561 -14.58 23.79 -4.83
C ALA A 561 -14.71 22.33 -5.30
N ALA A 562 -15.54 22.07 -6.31
CA ALA A 562 -15.89 20.70 -6.72
C ALA A 562 -14.70 19.90 -7.27
N ASN A 563 -13.74 20.58 -7.89
CA ASN A 563 -12.48 19.98 -8.36
C ASN A 563 -11.49 19.66 -7.22
N LEU A 564 -11.75 20.15 -6.00
CA LEU A 564 -10.93 19.92 -4.83
C LEU A 564 -11.65 19.14 -3.72
N ASN A 565 -12.73 18.44 -4.07
CA ASN A 565 -13.48 17.66 -3.08
C ASN A 565 -12.65 16.47 -2.54
N TYR A 566 -12.34 16.51 -1.25
CA TYR A 566 -11.67 15.43 -0.52
C TYR A 566 -12.66 14.56 0.28
N ASN A 567 -13.90 15.02 0.44
CA ASN A 567 -14.88 14.40 1.34
C ASN A 567 -15.91 13.56 0.56
N PRO A 568 -15.88 12.22 0.68
CA PRO A 568 -16.78 11.34 -0.06
C PRO A 568 -18.26 11.52 0.28
N THR A 569 -18.58 12.20 1.39
CA THR A 569 -19.98 12.49 1.75
C THR A 569 -20.57 13.65 0.93
N LEU A 570 -19.72 14.48 0.32
CA LEU A 570 -20.10 15.61 -0.51
C LEU A 570 -20.13 15.29 -2.01
N GLY A 571 -19.70 14.09 -2.40
CA GLY A 571 -19.66 13.65 -3.79
C GLY A 571 -18.40 12.85 -4.12
N PRO A 572 -18.13 12.60 -5.41
CA PRO A 572 -16.88 11.94 -5.80
C PRO A 572 -15.67 12.71 -5.28
N VAL A 573 -14.72 11.98 -4.70
CA VAL A 573 -13.43 12.58 -4.30
C VAL A 573 -12.65 12.90 -5.57
N THR A 574 -12.13 14.12 -5.66
CA THR A 574 -11.38 14.64 -6.82
C THR A 574 -9.96 15.08 -6.44
N ALA A 575 -9.71 15.31 -5.16
CA ALA A 575 -8.41 15.74 -4.63
C ALA A 575 -8.19 15.18 -3.23
N PRO A 576 -6.95 15.04 -2.76
CA PRO A 576 -6.65 14.78 -1.35
C PRO A 576 -7.01 15.98 -0.47
N TRP A 577 -7.10 15.78 0.82
CA TRP A 577 -7.19 16.85 1.80
C TRP A 577 -5.89 17.66 1.82
N MET A 578 -5.99 19.00 1.82
CA MET A 578 -4.87 19.93 1.71
C MET A 578 -4.73 20.77 2.97
N SER A 579 -3.48 21.02 3.36
CA SER A 579 -3.19 21.94 4.46
C SER A 579 -1.82 22.58 4.28
N TRP A 580 -1.59 23.66 4.99
CA TRP A 580 -0.25 24.12 5.23
C TRP A 580 0.52 23.11 6.09
N GLY A 581 1.75 22.86 5.71
CA GLY A 581 2.85 22.40 6.54
C GLY A 581 3.58 23.61 7.14
N PRO A 582 4.88 23.54 7.40
CA PRO A 582 5.62 24.68 7.93
C PRO A 582 5.73 25.81 6.89
N TYR A 583 5.62 27.03 7.35
CA TYR A 583 5.84 28.25 6.57
C TYR A 583 7.23 28.80 6.90
N TYR A 584 8.09 28.96 5.91
CA TYR A 584 9.51 29.30 6.16
C TYR A 584 9.90 30.71 5.72
N TRP A 585 9.08 31.36 4.92
CA TRP A 585 9.46 32.65 4.38
C TRP A 585 9.53 33.71 5.48
N ALA A 586 10.65 34.41 5.55
CA ALA A 586 10.86 35.60 6.36
C ALA A 586 11.66 36.61 5.53
N ASN A 587 11.50 37.89 5.78
CA ASN A 587 12.10 38.96 4.98
C ASN A 587 13.60 39.15 5.32
N GLY A 588 14.43 38.23 4.94
CA GLY A 588 15.87 38.26 5.17
C GLY A 588 16.21 38.33 6.67
N LEU A 589 16.89 39.39 7.09
CA LEU A 589 17.29 39.60 8.49
C LEU A 589 16.18 40.15 9.38
N LEU A 590 15.01 40.49 8.81
CA LEU A 590 13.85 40.86 9.61
C LEU A 590 13.17 39.56 10.09
N ALA A 591 13.25 39.33 11.41
CA ALA A 591 12.66 38.13 11.99
C ALA A 591 11.13 38.16 11.83
N SER A 592 10.53 37.02 11.45
CA SER A 592 9.10 36.80 11.62
C SER A 592 8.73 36.64 13.10
N GLU A 593 7.44 36.64 13.41
CA GLU A 593 6.98 36.53 14.81
C GLU A 593 7.46 35.23 15.49
N ASP A 594 7.66 34.16 14.76
CA ASP A 594 8.22 32.89 15.24
C ASP A 594 9.76 32.89 15.34
N GLY A 595 10.41 34.01 14.99
CA GLY A 595 11.85 34.21 15.06
C GLY A 595 12.65 33.72 13.85
N MET A 596 11.98 33.31 12.75
CA MET A 596 12.66 32.92 11.52
C MET A 596 13.38 34.11 10.89
N VAL A 597 14.62 33.90 10.49
CA VAL A 597 15.42 34.82 9.70
C VAL A 597 16.17 34.08 8.61
N TRP A 598 16.47 34.76 7.53
CA TRP A 598 17.33 34.24 6.47
C TRP A 598 18.58 35.10 6.37
N THR A 599 19.72 34.50 6.66
CA THR A 599 21.01 35.15 6.45
C THR A 599 21.55 34.77 5.07
N CYS A 600 22.42 35.61 4.52
CA CYS A 600 23.11 35.26 3.27
C CYS A 600 23.90 33.94 3.35
N GLN A 601 24.28 33.51 4.54
CA GLN A 601 24.99 32.25 4.75
C GLN A 601 24.08 31.03 4.73
N ASP A 602 22.79 31.23 4.87
CA ASP A 602 21.79 30.17 4.76
C ASP A 602 21.47 29.82 3.30
N LEU A 603 21.94 30.64 2.36
CA LEU A 603 21.67 30.46 0.93
C LEU A 603 22.96 30.16 0.17
N GLN A 604 22.82 29.43 -0.93
CA GLN A 604 23.88 29.19 -1.90
C GLN A 604 24.28 30.52 -2.56
N ASN A 605 25.30 30.48 -3.44
CA ASN A 605 25.80 31.70 -4.08
C ASN A 605 24.82 32.37 -5.05
N ASP A 606 23.78 31.67 -5.46
CA ASP A 606 22.70 32.21 -6.28
C ASP A 606 21.67 33.02 -5.50
N GLY A 607 21.70 32.90 -4.17
CA GLY A 607 20.81 33.62 -3.27
C GLY A 607 19.36 33.14 -3.23
N THR A 608 19.06 31.96 -3.81
CA THR A 608 17.71 31.39 -3.90
C THR A 608 17.63 29.95 -3.40
N HIS A 609 18.69 29.16 -3.52
CA HIS A 609 18.74 27.80 -2.99
C HIS A 609 19.29 27.79 -1.56
N PRO A 610 18.81 26.92 -0.69
CA PRO A 610 19.36 26.79 0.66
C PRO A 610 20.79 26.27 0.61
N ALA A 611 21.64 26.75 1.50
CA ALA A 611 23.02 26.30 1.61
C ALA A 611 23.14 25.13 2.59
N SER A 612 23.88 24.11 2.19
CA SER A 612 24.22 23.01 3.10
C SER A 612 25.42 23.40 3.99
N PRO A 613 25.37 23.08 5.31
CA PRO A 613 24.23 22.51 6.01
C PRO A 613 23.28 23.53 6.63
N SER A 614 23.53 24.85 6.53
CA SER A 614 22.82 25.85 7.34
C SER A 614 21.36 26.05 6.91
N GLY A 615 21.13 26.37 5.63
CA GLY A 615 19.79 26.59 5.08
C GLY A 615 18.96 25.31 5.03
N ASP A 616 19.56 24.23 4.51
CA ASP A 616 18.91 22.93 4.41
C ASP A 616 18.45 22.39 5.77
N LEU A 617 19.34 22.40 6.77
CA LEU A 617 18.99 21.96 8.13
C LEU A 617 17.94 22.84 8.80
N LYS A 618 17.91 24.13 8.48
CA LYS A 618 16.90 25.06 8.98
C LYS A 618 15.51 24.66 8.54
N VAL A 619 15.35 24.35 7.25
CA VAL A 619 14.08 23.89 6.69
C VAL A 619 13.78 22.46 7.11
N ALA A 620 14.72 21.54 6.92
CA ALA A 620 14.55 20.13 7.24
C ALA A 620 14.16 19.92 8.72
N GLY A 621 14.73 20.73 9.62
CA GLY A 621 14.37 20.71 11.04
C GLY A 621 12.92 21.13 11.30
N GLN A 622 12.41 22.13 10.59
CA GLN A 622 11.00 22.55 10.70
C GLN A 622 10.05 21.52 10.11
N VAL A 623 10.39 20.94 8.95
CA VAL A 623 9.61 19.85 8.35
C VAL A 623 9.53 18.67 9.31
N LEU A 624 10.66 18.24 9.89
CA LEU A 624 10.68 17.16 10.86
C LEU A 624 9.84 17.50 12.11
N ASN A 625 9.98 18.71 12.63
CA ASN A 625 9.21 19.16 13.79
C ASN A 625 7.72 19.15 13.50
N PHE A 626 7.30 19.67 12.33
CA PHE A 626 5.89 19.64 11.90
C PHE A 626 5.36 18.21 11.86
N PHE A 627 6.03 17.29 11.19
CA PHE A 627 5.59 15.90 11.11
C PHE A 627 5.59 15.17 12.46
N LYS A 628 6.34 15.65 13.43
CA LYS A 628 6.37 15.10 14.80
C LYS A 628 5.36 15.72 15.76
N THR A 629 4.72 16.84 15.41
CA THR A 629 3.90 17.60 16.37
C THR A 629 2.48 17.90 15.89
N ASP A 630 2.22 17.94 14.60
CA ASP A 630 0.88 18.18 14.05
C ASP A 630 -0.02 16.95 14.22
N ASP A 631 -1.25 17.16 14.69
CA ASP A 631 -2.19 16.08 14.99
C ASP A 631 -2.63 15.29 13.73
N THR A 632 -2.45 15.86 12.54
CA THR A 632 -2.72 15.18 11.26
C THR A 632 -1.54 14.34 10.76
N THR A 633 -0.38 14.43 11.37
CA THR A 633 0.83 13.71 10.97
C THR A 633 1.26 12.65 11.97
N THR A 634 1.19 12.97 13.26
CA THR A 634 1.67 12.11 14.36
C THR A 634 1.11 10.68 14.33
N PRO A 635 -0.16 10.41 13.93
CA PRO A 635 -0.72 9.05 13.97
C PRO A 635 -0.02 8.04 13.05
N TRP A 636 0.61 8.50 11.98
CA TRP A 636 1.27 7.63 11.00
C TRP A 636 2.77 7.89 10.88
N PHE A 637 3.22 9.09 11.19
CA PHE A 637 4.63 9.47 11.09
C PHE A 637 5.45 8.98 12.28
N LEU A 638 4.88 8.96 13.49
CA LEU A 638 5.55 8.49 14.70
C LEU A 638 5.31 7.00 14.95
N LYS A 639 6.18 6.42 15.77
CA LYS A 639 5.96 5.07 16.30
C LYS A 639 4.68 5.04 17.13
N PRO A 640 3.86 3.98 16.98
CA PRO A 640 2.69 3.77 17.83
C PRO A 640 3.03 3.70 19.30
#